data_16b5ff74568d93e9043d640efd8c02bf
#
_entry.id   16b5ff74568d93e9043d640efd8c02bf
#
_cell.length_a   1.000
_cell.length_b   1.000
_cell.length_c   1.000
_cell.angle_alpha   90.00
_cell.angle_beta   90.00
_cell.angle_gamma   90.00
#
_symmetry.space_group_name_H-M   'P 1'
#
loop_
_entity.id
_entity.type
_entity.pdbx_description
1 polymer ?
#
loop_
_entity_poly.entity_id
_entity_poly.type
_entity_poly.pdbx_seq_one_letter_code
_entity_poly.pdbx_strand_id
1 'polypeptide(L)'
;MDHLPIFVELEGRPCLVVGGGAVAERKVRELLEAGAVVTIVSPTVTAGLEQLVDASTIQLQPETFQENQLGEYWLVVAATADRELNSRIARAAESQQRFCNVVDDAELCSFIMPAVVKRAPITVAVSSSGRSPVLARWVKGLIESLLPTRLGSLASLAGRWRQRVRESITNVDERRRFWEELLTGPVPEQCYSGAEQQAEAAIEQALADWHANDAHKTGEAYLVGSGPGSADLITLRGRQLLSQAEVVLYDRLVGAEVLEFARRDAELISVGKQPGQPSITQEQINRLLVQLVSRGKRVCRLKGGDPMTFGRGGEELEALAAAGLPFQIVPGISAVTGCAAYAGIPLTLRGVARSVLLTTGHVEDSGHFDIGPLQPDQTLALYMGVAQYGEIAERLMDQGTDPATPVAVIERGTTDSQRVISTVLGELRQAALELEIKPPALLLIGETTEFAERYAWFAPENVVLYKNRATGRLARVS
;
A
#
# COMPACT_ATOMS: atom_id res chain seq x y z
N MET A 1 4.55 -8.34 12.76
CA MET A 1 5.73 -8.76 11.93
C MET A 1 6.45 -9.84 12.73
N ASP A 2 6.51 -11.06 12.22
CA ASP A 2 7.07 -12.21 12.97
C ASP A 2 8.61 -12.17 13.02
N HIS A 3 9.27 -11.53 12.03
CA HIS A 3 10.72 -11.38 11.95
C HIS A 3 11.10 -9.97 11.52
N LEU A 4 12.14 -9.41 12.12
CA LEU A 4 12.74 -8.14 11.69
C LEU A 4 13.66 -8.38 10.49
N PRO A 5 13.41 -7.75 9.33
CA PRO A 5 14.32 -7.87 8.19
C PRO A 5 15.59 -7.03 8.41
N ILE A 6 16.73 -7.69 8.40
CA ILE A 6 18.06 -7.07 8.49
C ILE A 6 18.98 -7.64 7.41
N PHE A 7 19.97 -6.86 6.97
CA PHE A 7 21.11 -7.31 6.20
C PHE A 7 22.33 -7.32 7.10
N VAL A 8 23.01 -8.46 7.19
CA VAL A 8 24.17 -8.65 8.06
C VAL A 8 25.42 -8.59 7.20
N GLU A 9 26.41 -7.79 7.61
CA GLU A 9 27.72 -7.77 7.00
C GLU A 9 28.57 -8.92 7.55
N LEU A 10 28.89 -9.87 6.68
CA LEU A 10 29.65 -11.06 7.05
C LEU A 10 31.10 -11.08 6.54
N GLU A 11 31.54 -10.02 5.86
CA GLU A 11 32.93 -9.91 5.38
C GLU A 11 33.94 -10.11 6.51
N GLY A 12 34.76 -11.16 6.36
CA GLY A 12 35.77 -11.54 7.36
C GLY A 12 35.20 -12.06 8.70
N ARG A 13 33.89 -12.29 8.81
CA ARG A 13 33.27 -12.76 10.06
C ARG A 13 33.23 -14.29 10.13
N PRO A 14 33.61 -14.88 11.28
CA PRO A 14 33.57 -16.33 11.44
C PRO A 14 32.12 -16.85 11.50
N CYS A 15 31.83 -17.85 10.67
CA CYS A 15 30.54 -18.55 10.59
C CYS A 15 30.77 -20.05 10.70
N LEU A 16 29.88 -20.73 11.42
CA LEU A 16 29.93 -22.17 11.62
C LEU A 16 28.83 -22.87 10.85
N VAL A 17 29.20 -23.96 10.14
CA VAL A 17 28.22 -24.88 9.55
C VAL A 17 28.43 -26.25 10.16
N VAL A 18 27.41 -26.80 10.82
CA VAL A 18 27.43 -28.15 11.36
C VAL A 18 26.69 -29.09 10.42
N GLY A 19 27.43 -30.06 9.87
CA GLY A 19 26.97 -30.98 8.83
C GLY A 19 27.81 -30.90 7.57
N GLY A 20 27.91 -31.97 6.80
CA GLY A 20 28.78 -32.09 5.63
C GLY A 20 28.06 -32.54 4.35
N GLY A 21 26.73 -32.59 4.36
CA GLY A 21 25.90 -32.99 3.20
C GLY A 21 25.69 -31.90 2.15
N ALA A 22 24.97 -32.24 1.09
CA ALA A 22 24.67 -31.31 -0.01
C ALA A 22 23.95 -30.00 0.43
N VAL A 23 23.14 -30.06 1.49
CA VAL A 23 22.50 -28.88 2.06
C VAL A 23 23.51 -27.96 2.74
N ALA A 24 24.41 -28.55 3.54
CA ALA A 24 25.52 -27.83 4.17
C ALA A 24 26.40 -27.15 3.11
N GLU A 25 26.77 -27.88 2.03
CA GLU A 25 27.55 -27.32 0.93
C GLU A 25 26.90 -26.08 0.31
N ARG A 26 25.59 -26.13 0.06
CA ARG A 26 24.86 -24.95 -0.46
C ARG A 26 24.94 -23.77 0.52
N LYS A 27 24.78 -24.02 1.83
CA LYS A 27 24.85 -22.98 2.85
C LYS A 27 26.25 -22.39 3.00
N VAL A 28 27.27 -23.22 2.90
CA VAL A 28 28.67 -22.77 2.84
C VAL A 28 28.90 -21.82 1.67
N ARG A 29 28.44 -22.17 0.46
CA ARG A 29 28.58 -21.32 -0.71
C ARG A 29 27.86 -19.97 -0.57
N GLU A 30 26.64 -19.98 0.04
CA GLU A 30 25.88 -18.76 0.34
C GLU A 30 26.64 -17.84 1.32
N LEU A 31 27.29 -18.41 2.35
CA LEU A 31 28.08 -17.65 3.33
C LEU A 31 29.39 -17.11 2.72
N LEU A 32 30.08 -17.92 1.89
CA LEU A 32 31.28 -17.49 1.18
C LEU A 32 31.00 -16.32 0.20
N GLU A 33 29.87 -16.35 -0.49
CA GLU A 33 29.45 -15.23 -1.35
C GLU A 33 29.23 -13.93 -0.55
N ALA A 34 28.94 -14.04 0.75
CA ALA A 34 28.80 -12.90 1.65
C ALA A 34 30.14 -12.52 2.32
N GLY A 35 31.27 -13.12 1.94
CA GLY A 35 32.60 -12.84 2.48
C GLY A 35 32.88 -13.46 3.85
N ALA A 36 32.05 -14.39 4.32
CA ALA A 36 32.25 -15.01 5.62
C ALA A 36 33.47 -15.95 5.64
N VAL A 37 34.15 -16.04 6.79
CA VAL A 37 35.14 -17.05 7.09
C VAL A 37 34.40 -18.29 7.64
N VAL A 38 34.30 -19.34 6.83
CA VAL A 38 33.47 -20.49 7.14
C VAL A 38 34.30 -21.65 7.72
N THR A 39 33.83 -22.15 8.86
CA THR A 39 34.30 -23.43 9.46
C THR A 39 33.16 -24.44 9.36
N ILE A 40 33.51 -25.69 8.98
CA ILE A 40 32.58 -26.82 8.97
C ILE A 40 32.95 -27.78 10.09
N VAL A 41 31.97 -28.26 10.83
CA VAL A 41 32.10 -29.37 11.78
C VAL A 41 31.28 -30.53 11.25
N SER A 42 31.98 -31.58 10.80
CA SER A 42 31.34 -32.81 10.33
C SER A 42 32.36 -33.94 10.20
N PRO A 43 32.01 -35.18 10.59
CA PRO A 43 32.88 -36.36 10.38
C PRO A 43 33.11 -36.68 8.90
N THR A 44 32.16 -36.33 8.04
CA THR A 44 32.21 -36.60 6.60
C THR A 44 31.66 -35.39 5.82
N VAL A 45 32.24 -35.11 4.66
CA VAL A 45 31.82 -33.99 3.81
C VAL A 45 31.66 -34.44 2.35
N THR A 46 30.94 -33.69 1.54
CA THR A 46 30.81 -33.92 0.10
C THR A 46 32.13 -33.62 -0.61
N ALA A 47 32.32 -34.20 -1.80
CA ALA A 47 33.49 -33.91 -2.64
C ALA A 47 33.59 -32.39 -2.99
N GLY A 48 32.46 -31.68 -3.10
CA GLY A 48 32.45 -30.23 -3.32
C GLY A 48 32.99 -29.45 -2.11
N LEU A 49 32.73 -29.92 -0.89
CA LEU A 49 33.29 -29.31 0.31
C LEU A 49 34.75 -29.68 0.51
N GLU A 50 35.16 -30.93 0.19
CA GLU A 50 36.59 -31.34 0.18
C GLU A 50 37.43 -30.43 -0.72
N GLN A 51 36.96 -30.12 -1.93
CA GLN A 51 37.63 -29.17 -2.81
C GLN A 51 37.80 -27.77 -2.22
N LEU A 52 36.81 -27.27 -1.47
CA LEU A 52 36.90 -25.96 -0.80
C LEU A 52 37.89 -26.00 0.38
N VAL A 53 38.02 -27.13 1.07
CA VAL A 53 39.03 -27.36 2.12
C VAL A 53 40.42 -27.40 1.52
N ASP A 54 40.63 -28.18 0.45
CA ASP A 54 41.91 -28.30 -0.26
C ASP A 54 42.40 -26.94 -0.84
N ALA A 55 41.44 -26.13 -1.28
CA ALA A 55 41.73 -24.76 -1.73
C ALA A 55 41.95 -23.78 -0.57
N SER A 56 41.90 -24.20 0.66
CA SER A 56 42.00 -23.37 1.88
C SER A 56 40.93 -22.25 1.94
N THR A 57 39.80 -22.45 1.27
CA THR A 57 38.69 -21.49 1.25
C THR A 57 37.84 -21.58 2.50
N ILE A 58 37.78 -22.79 3.10
CA ILE A 58 37.06 -23.05 4.33
C ILE A 58 37.91 -23.90 5.26
N GLN A 59 37.56 -23.94 6.55
CA GLN A 59 38.17 -24.80 7.55
C GLN A 59 37.26 -25.99 7.85
N LEU A 60 37.85 -27.21 7.93
CA LEU A 60 37.14 -28.40 8.31
C LEU A 60 37.65 -28.90 9.66
N GLN A 61 36.71 -29.15 10.57
CA GLN A 61 36.90 -29.91 11.81
C GLN A 61 36.23 -31.28 11.63
N PRO A 62 37.00 -32.35 11.34
CA PRO A 62 36.45 -33.69 11.02
C PRO A 62 36.00 -34.43 12.27
N GLU A 63 35.13 -33.82 13.04
CA GLU A 63 34.63 -34.34 14.31
C GLU A 63 33.14 -34.09 14.51
N THR A 64 32.57 -34.70 15.57
CA THR A 64 31.17 -34.41 15.96
C THR A 64 31.13 -33.10 16.74
N PHE A 65 30.08 -32.32 16.50
CA PHE A 65 29.87 -31.02 17.12
C PHE A 65 29.91 -31.07 18.66
N GLN A 66 30.64 -30.12 19.25
CA GLN A 66 30.75 -29.88 20.69
C GLN A 66 30.28 -28.44 20.99
N GLU A 67 29.54 -28.24 22.10
CA GLU A 67 28.96 -26.94 22.45
C GLU A 67 30.01 -25.84 22.71
N ASN A 68 31.20 -26.20 23.13
CA ASN A 68 32.32 -25.27 23.35
C ASN A 68 32.89 -24.68 22.06
N GLN A 69 32.53 -25.23 20.88
CA GLN A 69 32.96 -24.72 19.58
C GLN A 69 32.25 -23.45 19.14
N LEU A 70 31.16 -23.02 19.80
CA LEU A 70 30.34 -21.88 19.38
C LEU A 70 30.90 -20.51 19.74
N GLY A 71 31.87 -20.41 20.64
CA GLY A 71 32.27 -19.14 21.28
C GLY A 71 32.76 -18.03 20.37
N GLU A 72 33.29 -18.36 19.18
CA GLU A 72 33.90 -17.38 18.26
C GLU A 72 33.04 -17.04 17.05
N TYR A 73 31.96 -17.77 16.78
CA TYR A 73 31.15 -17.60 15.57
C TYR A 73 30.01 -16.58 15.75
N TRP A 74 29.79 -15.78 14.71
CA TRP A 74 28.67 -14.84 14.65
C TRP A 74 27.37 -15.52 14.28
N LEU A 75 27.47 -16.50 13.40
CA LEU A 75 26.32 -17.16 12.81
C LEU A 75 26.58 -18.66 12.72
N VAL A 76 25.56 -19.43 13.05
CA VAL A 76 25.60 -20.90 13.06
C VAL A 76 24.51 -21.43 12.13
N VAL A 77 24.87 -22.42 11.32
CA VAL A 77 23.92 -23.16 10.49
C VAL A 77 23.98 -24.63 10.88
N ALA A 78 22.89 -25.18 11.41
CA ALA A 78 22.72 -26.60 11.66
C ALA A 78 22.09 -27.28 10.45
N ALA A 79 22.85 -28.07 9.73
CA ALA A 79 22.48 -28.75 8.50
C ALA A 79 22.75 -30.26 8.56
N THR A 80 22.43 -30.87 9.69
CA THR A 80 22.56 -32.32 9.89
C THR A 80 21.23 -33.03 9.67
N ALA A 81 21.28 -34.36 9.43
CA ALA A 81 20.08 -35.20 9.38
C ALA A 81 19.53 -35.56 10.76
N ASP A 82 20.31 -35.31 11.82
CA ASP A 82 19.95 -35.63 13.19
C ASP A 82 19.24 -34.44 13.85
N ARG A 83 17.94 -34.56 14.06
CA ARG A 83 17.10 -33.50 14.68
C ARG A 83 17.48 -33.22 16.12
N GLU A 84 17.93 -34.24 16.86
CA GLU A 84 18.32 -34.08 18.26
C GLU A 84 19.61 -33.26 18.36
N LEU A 85 20.59 -33.58 17.51
CA LEU A 85 21.80 -32.77 17.37
C LEU A 85 21.50 -31.35 16.96
N ASN A 86 20.62 -31.14 15.96
CA ASN A 86 20.19 -29.80 15.52
C ASN A 86 19.56 -29.02 16.67
N SER A 87 18.71 -29.66 17.49
CA SER A 87 18.09 -29.03 18.67
C SER A 87 19.14 -28.67 19.75
N ARG A 88 20.18 -29.48 19.92
CA ARG A 88 21.29 -29.16 20.84
C ARG A 88 22.08 -27.95 20.33
N ILE A 89 22.40 -27.92 19.05
CA ILE A 89 23.10 -26.79 18.41
C ILE A 89 22.30 -25.49 18.60
N ALA A 90 20.99 -25.53 18.34
CA ALA A 90 20.12 -24.35 18.48
C ALA A 90 20.11 -23.82 19.91
N ARG A 91 19.91 -24.71 20.91
CA ARG A 91 19.93 -24.32 22.35
C ARG A 91 21.29 -23.77 22.79
N ALA A 92 22.36 -24.39 22.33
CA ALA A 92 23.71 -23.93 22.64
C ALA A 92 23.99 -22.55 22.01
N ALA A 93 23.54 -22.32 20.77
CA ALA A 93 23.66 -21.04 20.11
C ALA A 93 22.83 -19.96 20.83
N GLU A 94 21.60 -20.25 21.22
CA GLU A 94 20.73 -19.36 21.99
C GLU A 94 21.35 -18.96 23.34
N SER A 95 21.86 -19.94 24.08
CA SER A 95 22.53 -19.67 25.37
C SER A 95 23.73 -18.76 25.27
N GLN A 96 24.39 -18.72 24.11
CA GLN A 96 25.54 -17.87 23.81
C GLN A 96 25.16 -16.64 22.98
N GLN A 97 23.86 -16.37 22.79
CA GLN A 97 23.32 -15.23 22.02
C GLN A 97 23.85 -15.18 20.58
N ARG A 98 23.97 -16.33 19.92
CA ARG A 98 24.39 -16.46 18.53
C ARG A 98 23.19 -16.69 17.61
N PHE A 99 23.23 -16.09 16.42
CA PHE A 99 22.23 -16.38 15.41
C PHE A 99 22.36 -17.83 14.93
N CYS A 100 21.27 -18.58 14.98
CA CYS A 100 21.22 -19.97 14.55
C CYS A 100 20.11 -20.20 13.51
N ASN A 101 20.47 -20.84 12.39
CA ASN A 101 19.52 -21.35 11.42
C ASN A 101 19.59 -22.88 11.40
N VAL A 102 18.47 -23.52 11.69
CA VAL A 102 18.32 -24.97 11.57
C VAL A 102 17.58 -25.25 10.25
N VAL A 103 18.23 -26.03 9.39
CA VAL A 103 17.66 -26.34 8.08
C VAL A 103 16.40 -27.20 8.26
N ASP A 104 15.33 -26.80 7.55
CA ASP A 104 14.01 -27.46 7.55
C ASP A 104 13.28 -27.52 8.91
N ASP A 105 13.74 -26.76 9.93
CA ASP A 105 13.07 -26.65 11.23
C ASP A 105 13.00 -25.18 11.69
N ALA A 106 11.91 -24.50 11.30
CA ALA A 106 11.72 -23.06 11.56
C ALA A 106 11.56 -22.73 13.06
N GLU A 107 11.08 -23.69 13.88
CA GLU A 107 10.87 -23.50 15.32
C GLU A 107 12.18 -23.37 16.10
N LEU A 108 13.25 -23.99 15.59
CA LEU A 108 14.57 -23.94 16.18
C LEU A 108 15.45 -22.79 15.63
N CYS A 109 14.92 -21.99 14.72
CA CYS A 109 15.66 -20.89 14.08
C CYS A 109 15.53 -19.59 14.87
N SER A 110 16.65 -18.93 15.18
CA SER A 110 16.64 -17.53 15.62
C SER A 110 16.68 -16.53 14.46
N PHE A 111 17.00 -16.99 13.24
CA PHE A 111 16.87 -16.23 11.99
C PHE A 111 16.53 -17.17 10.83
N ILE A 112 15.96 -16.61 9.78
CA ILE A 112 15.62 -17.35 8.56
C ILE A 112 16.40 -16.81 7.36
N MET A 113 16.78 -17.72 6.47
CA MET A 113 17.41 -17.34 5.19
C MET A 113 16.32 -17.13 4.13
N PRO A 114 16.18 -15.90 3.60
CA PRO A 114 15.12 -15.57 2.66
C PRO A 114 15.41 -16.08 1.24
N ALA A 115 14.41 -16.02 0.36
CA ALA A 115 14.64 -16.10 -1.07
C ALA A 115 15.21 -14.76 -1.58
N VAL A 116 16.33 -14.78 -2.32
CA VAL A 116 17.10 -13.58 -2.67
C VAL A 116 17.11 -13.33 -4.18
N VAL A 117 16.81 -12.09 -4.59
CA VAL A 117 17.10 -11.56 -5.93
C VAL A 117 18.38 -10.73 -5.86
N LYS A 118 19.39 -11.11 -6.66
CA LYS A 118 20.70 -10.45 -6.68
C LYS A 118 20.84 -9.57 -7.92
N ARG A 119 21.06 -8.29 -7.74
CA ARG A 119 21.42 -7.28 -8.74
C ARG A 119 22.52 -6.37 -8.16
N ALA A 120 23.61 -6.99 -7.69
CA ALA A 120 24.65 -6.31 -6.91
C ALA A 120 25.00 -4.91 -7.43
N PRO A 121 25.05 -3.90 -6.54
CA PRO A 121 24.94 -3.96 -5.08
C PRO A 121 23.50 -4.02 -4.54
N ILE A 122 22.45 -4.06 -5.38
CA ILE A 122 21.08 -4.18 -4.95
C ILE A 122 20.75 -5.63 -4.62
N THR A 123 20.18 -5.85 -3.44
CA THR A 123 19.68 -7.13 -2.97
C THR A 123 18.22 -7.00 -2.54
N VAL A 124 17.36 -7.91 -2.99
CA VAL A 124 15.97 -8.01 -2.52
C VAL A 124 15.78 -9.35 -1.84
N ALA A 125 15.35 -9.32 -0.58
CA ALA A 125 15.09 -10.50 0.23
C ALA A 125 13.58 -10.69 0.42
N VAL A 126 13.07 -11.91 0.16
CA VAL A 126 11.65 -12.26 0.28
C VAL A 126 11.50 -13.39 1.28
N SER A 127 10.70 -13.16 2.30
CA SER A 127 10.41 -14.15 3.35
C SER A 127 8.90 -14.33 3.55
N SER A 128 8.50 -15.55 3.84
CA SER A 128 7.16 -15.90 4.31
C SER A 128 7.15 -16.29 5.80
N SER A 129 8.16 -15.86 6.55
CA SER A 129 8.36 -16.24 7.97
C SER A 129 8.35 -17.78 8.19
N GLY A 130 8.90 -18.53 7.22
CA GLY A 130 8.92 -20.00 7.26
C GLY A 130 7.60 -20.68 6.86
N ARG A 131 6.49 -19.93 6.70
CA ARG A 131 5.15 -20.51 6.47
C ARG A 131 4.96 -21.10 5.07
N SER A 132 5.56 -20.52 4.03
CA SER A 132 5.42 -21.00 2.65
C SER A 132 6.65 -20.68 1.80
N PRO A 133 7.66 -21.58 1.75
CA PRO A 133 8.83 -21.39 0.89
C PRO A 133 8.48 -21.32 -0.60
N VAL A 134 7.39 -21.96 -1.03
CA VAL A 134 6.91 -21.93 -2.42
C VAL A 134 6.39 -20.54 -2.77
N LEU A 135 5.60 -19.93 -1.89
CA LEU A 135 5.09 -18.56 -2.08
C LEU A 135 6.24 -17.54 -2.10
N ALA A 136 7.21 -17.67 -1.20
CA ALA A 136 8.38 -16.79 -1.18
C ALA A 136 9.18 -16.88 -2.49
N ARG A 137 9.37 -18.08 -3.06
CA ARG A 137 10.02 -18.28 -4.36
C ARG A 137 9.22 -17.73 -5.51
N TRP A 138 7.90 -17.88 -5.49
CA TRP A 138 7.01 -17.32 -6.51
C TRP A 138 7.08 -15.79 -6.52
N VAL A 139 6.95 -15.14 -5.36
CA VAL A 139 7.09 -13.68 -5.22
C VAL A 139 8.48 -13.21 -5.64
N LYS A 140 9.55 -13.96 -5.26
CA LYS A 140 10.91 -13.69 -5.75
C LYS A 140 10.97 -13.68 -7.28
N GLY A 141 10.36 -14.67 -7.95
CA GLY A 141 10.32 -14.76 -9.40
C GLY A 141 9.59 -13.57 -10.06
N LEU A 142 8.48 -13.12 -9.48
CA LEU A 142 7.79 -11.91 -9.94
C LEU A 142 8.68 -10.67 -9.86
N ILE A 143 9.32 -10.45 -8.70
CA ILE A 143 10.23 -9.31 -8.50
C ILE A 143 11.40 -9.40 -9.48
N GLU A 144 11.98 -10.58 -9.66
CA GLU A 144 13.12 -10.81 -10.55
C GLU A 144 12.80 -10.51 -12.01
N SER A 145 11.57 -10.78 -12.46
CA SER A 145 11.10 -10.47 -13.81
C SER A 145 10.87 -8.97 -14.05
N LEU A 146 10.60 -8.19 -13.00
CA LEU A 146 10.40 -6.74 -13.08
C LEU A 146 11.69 -5.94 -12.99
N LEU A 147 12.74 -6.51 -12.39
CA LEU A 147 14.01 -5.80 -12.19
C LEU A 147 14.98 -6.01 -13.36
N PRO A 148 15.43 -4.94 -14.02
CA PRO A 148 16.42 -5.05 -15.08
C PRO A 148 17.69 -5.78 -14.63
N THR A 149 18.26 -6.59 -15.51
CA THR A 149 19.46 -7.37 -15.20
C THR A 149 20.64 -6.48 -14.80
N ARG A 150 20.75 -5.29 -15.41
CA ARG A 150 21.81 -4.31 -15.15
C ARG A 150 21.42 -3.23 -14.12
N LEU A 151 20.42 -3.47 -13.29
CA LEU A 151 20.05 -2.52 -12.22
C LEU A 151 21.23 -2.20 -11.29
N GLY A 152 22.13 -3.17 -11.07
CA GLY A 152 23.34 -2.96 -10.29
C GLY A 152 24.30 -1.93 -10.87
N SER A 153 24.39 -1.84 -12.20
CA SER A 153 25.22 -0.82 -12.86
C SER A 153 24.72 0.59 -12.57
N LEU A 154 23.39 0.79 -12.59
CA LEU A 154 22.76 2.06 -12.22
C LEU A 154 23.03 2.41 -10.74
N ALA A 155 22.91 1.43 -9.84
CA ALA A 155 23.17 1.63 -8.43
C ALA A 155 24.66 2.00 -8.16
N SER A 156 25.58 1.33 -8.85
CA SER A 156 27.01 1.62 -8.77
C SER A 156 27.34 3.01 -9.30
N LEU A 157 26.73 3.41 -10.42
CA LEU A 157 26.86 4.76 -10.98
C LEU A 157 26.35 5.82 -9.98
N ALA A 158 25.14 5.63 -9.43
CA ALA A 158 24.58 6.53 -8.41
C ALA A 158 25.50 6.62 -7.18
N GLY A 159 26.10 5.51 -6.76
CA GLY A 159 27.07 5.47 -5.67
C GLY A 159 28.31 6.34 -5.92
N ARG A 160 28.90 6.27 -7.13
CA ARG A 160 30.04 7.10 -7.53
C ARG A 160 29.72 8.59 -7.52
N TRP A 161 28.52 8.96 -7.94
CA TRP A 161 28.08 10.36 -7.99
C TRP A 161 27.55 10.92 -6.68
N ARG A 162 27.26 10.05 -5.71
CA ARG A 162 26.61 10.42 -4.44
C ARG A 162 27.29 11.58 -3.72
N GLN A 163 28.62 11.52 -3.61
CA GLN A 163 29.38 12.54 -2.90
C GLN A 163 29.34 13.89 -3.63
N ARG A 164 29.60 13.90 -4.94
CA ARG A 164 29.58 15.11 -5.78
C ARG A 164 28.21 15.79 -5.76
N VAL A 165 27.11 15.00 -5.86
CA VAL A 165 25.75 15.52 -5.76
C VAL A 165 25.46 16.09 -4.37
N ARG A 166 25.96 15.44 -3.30
CA ARG A 166 25.80 15.92 -1.93
C ARG A 166 26.51 17.26 -1.70
N GLU A 167 27.67 17.44 -2.26
CA GLU A 167 28.44 18.69 -2.16
C GLU A 167 27.79 19.81 -2.98
N SER A 168 27.22 19.48 -4.12
CA SER A 168 26.59 20.41 -5.04
C SER A 168 25.19 20.83 -4.60
N ILE A 169 24.39 19.91 -4.09
CA ILE A 169 23.00 20.13 -3.62
C ILE A 169 22.96 19.86 -2.12
N THR A 170 23.08 20.91 -1.31
CA THR A 170 23.14 20.81 0.16
C THR A 170 21.79 20.51 0.80
N ASN A 171 20.70 21.01 0.24
CA ASN A 171 19.34 20.73 0.70
C ASN A 171 18.96 19.26 0.45
N VAL A 172 18.49 18.56 1.50
CA VAL A 172 18.20 17.13 1.46
C VAL A 172 17.01 16.84 0.54
N ASP A 173 15.96 17.67 0.58
CA ASP A 173 14.75 17.48 -0.24
C ASP A 173 15.03 17.75 -1.72
N GLU A 174 15.79 18.81 -2.02
CA GLU A 174 16.23 19.10 -3.40
C GLU A 174 17.14 18.01 -3.97
N ARG A 175 18.08 17.49 -3.18
CA ARG A 175 18.94 16.38 -3.58
C ARG A 175 18.16 15.10 -3.86
N ARG A 176 17.09 14.84 -3.11
CA ARG A 176 16.20 13.71 -3.37
C ARG A 176 15.45 13.92 -4.67
N ARG A 177 14.88 15.10 -4.91
CA ARG A 177 14.19 15.43 -6.16
C ARG A 177 15.12 15.24 -7.37
N PHE A 178 16.35 15.72 -7.25
CA PHE A 178 17.36 15.49 -8.28
C PHE A 178 17.54 14.01 -8.62
N TRP A 179 17.70 13.14 -7.61
CA TRP A 179 17.81 11.70 -7.82
C TRP A 179 16.53 11.09 -8.40
N GLU A 180 15.36 11.49 -7.95
CA GLU A 180 14.09 11.01 -8.48
C GLU A 180 13.91 11.38 -9.95
N GLU A 181 14.22 12.60 -10.36
CA GLU A 181 14.18 13.05 -11.75
C GLU A 181 15.19 12.28 -12.62
N LEU A 182 16.38 12.10 -12.13
CA LEU A 182 17.44 11.37 -12.81
C LEU A 182 17.06 9.90 -13.04
N LEU A 183 16.45 9.25 -12.03
CA LEU A 183 16.02 7.85 -12.10
C LEU A 183 14.75 7.64 -12.95
N THR A 184 14.01 8.68 -13.26
CA THR A 184 12.86 8.65 -14.17
C THR A 184 13.18 9.19 -15.58
N GLY A 185 14.40 9.70 -15.77
CA GLY A 185 14.92 10.22 -17.02
C GLY A 185 15.62 9.16 -17.88
N PRO A 186 16.50 9.56 -18.79
CA PRO A 186 17.20 8.67 -19.74
C PRO A 186 18.34 7.86 -19.10
N VAL A 187 18.86 8.26 -17.95
CA VAL A 187 20.05 7.64 -17.33
C VAL A 187 19.88 6.14 -17.04
N PRO A 188 18.74 5.65 -16.51
CA PRO A 188 18.54 4.21 -16.33
C PRO A 188 18.69 3.41 -17.62
N GLU A 189 18.07 3.83 -18.72
CA GLU A 189 18.14 3.12 -19.99
C GLU A 189 19.57 3.10 -20.58
N GLN A 190 20.32 4.19 -20.40
CA GLN A 190 21.72 4.25 -20.78
C GLN A 190 22.57 3.25 -19.98
N CYS A 191 22.31 3.13 -18.66
CA CYS A 191 22.96 2.10 -17.83
C CYS A 191 22.58 0.68 -18.26
N TYR A 192 21.29 0.44 -18.55
CA TYR A 192 20.81 -0.89 -18.93
C TYR A 192 21.31 -1.33 -20.29
N SER A 193 21.48 -0.40 -21.23
CA SER A 193 22.08 -0.65 -22.54
C SER A 193 23.62 -0.77 -22.51
N GLY A 194 24.27 -0.41 -21.40
CA GLY A 194 25.72 -0.42 -21.24
C GLY A 194 26.43 0.84 -21.74
N ALA A 195 25.68 1.90 -22.03
CA ALA A 195 26.20 3.21 -22.45
C ALA A 195 26.62 4.06 -21.21
N GLU A 196 27.54 3.54 -20.41
CA GLU A 196 27.90 4.12 -19.09
C GLU A 196 28.46 5.54 -19.22
N GLN A 197 29.28 5.82 -20.22
CA GLN A 197 29.83 7.16 -20.47
C GLN A 197 28.73 8.19 -20.79
N GLN A 198 27.70 7.77 -21.55
CA GLN A 198 26.57 8.64 -21.84
C GLN A 198 25.73 8.90 -20.57
N ALA A 199 25.54 7.88 -19.72
CA ALA A 199 24.87 8.03 -18.45
C ALA A 199 25.61 8.99 -17.51
N GLU A 200 26.94 8.93 -17.45
CA GLU A 200 27.76 9.88 -16.66
C GLU A 200 27.65 11.31 -17.19
N ALA A 201 27.74 11.49 -18.50
CA ALA A 201 27.57 12.82 -19.11
C ALA A 201 26.15 13.39 -18.87
N ALA A 202 25.12 12.53 -18.91
CA ALA A 202 23.76 12.94 -18.62
C ALA A 202 23.58 13.38 -17.16
N ILE A 203 24.24 12.71 -16.19
CA ILE A 203 24.22 13.14 -14.79
C ILE A 203 24.93 14.49 -14.62
N GLU A 204 26.07 14.68 -15.26
CA GLU A 204 26.83 15.93 -15.20
C GLU A 204 26.02 17.11 -15.76
N GLN A 205 25.37 16.89 -16.91
CA GLN A 205 24.50 17.89 -17.52
C GLN A 205 23.28 18.18 -16.63
N ALA A 206 22.61 17.14 -16.11
CA ALA A 206 21.49 17.32 -15.18
C ALA A 206 21.86 18.12 -13.94
N LEU A 207 23.07 17.92 -13.41
CA LEU A 207 23.57 18.68 -12.26
C LEU A 207 23.85 20.15 -12.59
N ALA A 208 24.37 20.43 -13.78
CA ALA A 208 24.58 21.79 -14.29
C ALA A 208 23.22 22.50 -14.50
N ASP A 209 22.26 21.81 -15.13
CA ASP A 209 20.92 22.35 -15.37
C ASP A 209 20.16 22.59 -14.08
N TRP A 210 20.39 21.76 -13.04
CA TRP A 210 19.80 21.92 -11.71
C TRP A 210 20.13 23.27 -11.09
N HIS A 211 21.37 23.73 -11.26
CA HIS A 211 21.80 25.03 -10.74
C HIS A 211 21.35 26.22 -11.58
N ALA A 212 21.13 26.00 -12.87
CA ALA A 212 20.70 27.04 -13.81
C ALA A 212 19.19 27.32 -13.74
N ASN A 213 18.40 26.38 -13.20
CA ASN A 213 16.94 26.44 -13.24
C ASN A 213 16.35 26.53 -11.83
N ASP A 214 15.62 27.61 -11.52
CA ASP A 214 14.94 27.80 -10.24
C ASP A 214 13.58 27.04 -10.14
N ALA A 215 13.15 26.32 -11.18
CA ALA A 215 11.86 25.62 -11.20
C ALA A 215 11.76 24.55 -10.09
N HIS A 216 12.87 23.98 -9.64
CA HIS A 216 12.90 23.00 -8.54
C HIS A 216 12.56 23.59 -7.18
N LYS A 217 12.65 24.91 -7.04
CA LYS A 217 12.34 25.64 -5.80
C LYS A 217 10.85 25.86 -5.61
N THR A 218 10.08 25.70 -6.68
CA THR A 218 8.61 25.86 -6.65
C THR A 218 7.99 24.52 -6.18
N GLY A 219 7.20 24.59 -5.13
CA GLY A 219 6.39 23.43 -4.70
C GLY A 219 5.27 23.13 -5.67
N GLU A 220 4.65 21.99 -5.52
CA GLU A 220 3.50 21.57 -6.32
C GLU A 220 2.45 20.89 -5.43
N ALA A 221 1.17 21.12 -5.73
CA ALA A 221 0.07 20.44 -5.07
C ALA A 221 -0.49 19.31 -5.94
N TYR A 222 -0.77 18.16 -5.33
CA TYR A 222 -1.45 17.04 -5.96
C TYR A 222 -2.78 16.79 -5.25
N LEU A 223 -3.91 17.10 -5.91
CA LEU A 223 -5.23 16.73 -5.41
C LEU A 223 -5.52 15.31 -5.85
N VAL A 224 -5.41 14.36 -4.94
CA VAL A 224 -5.46 12.93 -5.23
C VAL A 224 -6.68 12.29 -4.59
N GLY A 225 -7.48 11.58 -5.39
CA GLY A 225 -8.54 10.71 -4.87
C GLY A 225 -7.97 9.40 -4.35
N SER A 226 -8.26 9.07 -3.10
CA SER A 226 -7.83 7.82 -2.47
C SER A 226 -8.71 6.61 -2.81
N GLY A 227 -9.81 6.83 -3.53
CA GLY A 227 -10.82 5.80 -3.73
C GLY A 227 -11.82 5.69 -2.57
N PRO A 228 -12.77 4.74 -2.64
CA PRO A 228 -13.92 4.66 -1.75
C PRO A 228 -13.64 3.98 -0.39
N GLY A 229 -12.47 3.36 -0.20
CA GLY A 229 -12.11 2.67 1.05
C GLY A 229 -10.89 1.77 0.88
N SER A 230 -11.00 0.71 0.06
CA SER A 230 -9.90 -0.23 -0.20
C SER A 230 -8.70 0.48 -0.83
N ALA A 231 -7.49 0.17 -0.34
CA ALA A 231 -6.25 0.73 -0.83
C ALA A 231 -5.93 0.31 -2.29
N ASP A 232 -6.42 -0.85 -2.72
CA ASP A 232 -6.27 -1.35 -4.09
C ASP A 232 -7.00 -0.50 -5.14
N LEU A 233 -7.91 0.36 -4.69
CA LEU A 233 -8.71 1.22 -5.55
C LEU A 233 -8.12 2.61 -5.76
N ILE A 234 -6.94 2.88 -5.24
CA ILE A 234 -6.17 4.07 -5.61
C ILE A 234 -5.65 3.93 -7.04
N THR A 235 -5.68 5.01 -7.81
CA THR A 235 -5.10 5.00 -9.16
C THR A 235 -3.57 4.87 -9.11
N LEU A 236 -2.98 4.27 -10.15
CA LEU A 236 -1.51 4.16 -10.25
C LEU A 236 -0.83 5.53 -10.15
N ARG A 237 -1.41 6.55 -10.80
CA ARG A 237 -0.88 7.93 -10.73
C ARG A 237 -1.01 8.51 -9.33
N GLY A 238 -2.15 8.29 -8.65
CA GLY A 238 -2.37 8.73 -7.28
C GLY A 238 -1.35 8.13 -6.32
N ARG A 239 -1.13 6.83 -6.41
CA ARG A 239 -0.10 6.11 -5.63
C ARG A 239 1.30 6.65 -5.88
N GLN A 240 1.65 6.89 -7.15
CA GLN A 240 2.95 7.45 -7.54
C GLN A 240 3.18 8.82 -6.90
N LEU A 241 2.23 9.76 -7.03
CA LEU A 241 2.37 11.10 -6.48
C LEU A 241 2.35 11.12 -4.95
N LEU A 242 1.54 10.25 -4.33
CA LEU A 242 1.52 10.07 -2.87
C LEU A 242 2.89 9.61 -2.35
N SER A 243 3.54 8.67 -3.05
CA SER A 243 4.88 8.18 -2.67
C SER A 243 6.00 9.21 -2.86
N GLN A 244 5.77 10.28 -3.62
CA GLN A 244 6.72 11.37 -3.87
C GLN A 244 6.46 12.61 -2.99
N ALA A 245 5.30 12.69 -2.36
CA ALA A 245 4.90 13.85 -1.57
C ALA A 245 5.74 14.01 -0.31
N GLU A 246 6.14 15.24 0.01
CA GLU A 246 6.85 15.61 1.24
C GLU A 246 5.89 15.88 2.38
N VAL A 247 4.67 16.33 2.05
CA VAL A 247 3.58 16.58 3.00
C VAL A 247 2.32 15.96 2.43
N VAL A 248 1.57 15.25 3.26
CA VAL A 248 0.27 14.68 2.91
C VAL A 248 -0.81 15.29 3.81
N LEU A 249 -1.67 16.10 3.22
CA LEU A 249 -2.88 16.61 3.90
C LEU A 249 -4.03 15.65 3.61
N TYR A 250 -4.59 14.97 4.61
CA TYR A 250 -5.58 13.93 4.38
C TYR A 250 -6.86 14.07 5.21
N ASP A 251 -7.98 13.64 4.61
CA ASP A 251 -9.31 13.64 5.24
C ASP A 251 -9.51 12.39 6.11
N ARG A 252 -10.49 12.44 7.01
CA ARG A 252 -10.87 11.32 7.88
C ARG A 252 -11.30 10.04 7.13
N LEU A 253 -11.81 10.18 5.91
CA LEU A 253 -12.29 9.05 5.10
C LEU A 253 -11.18 8.31 4.36
N VAL A 254 -9.94 8.80 4.41
CA VAL A 254 -8.78 8.12 3.84
C VAL A 254 -8.40 6.93 4.74
N GLY A 255 -8.35 5.74 4.17
CA GLY A 255 -7.95 4.52 4.88
C GLY A 255 -6.49 4.56 5.33
N ALA A 256 -6.19 3.94 6.47
CA ALA A 256 -4.83 3.87 7.00
C ALA A 256 -3.86 3.17 6.02
N GLU A 257 -4.33 2.13 5.35
CA GLU A 257 -3.56 1.38 4.34
C GLU A 257 -3.14 2.23 3.14
N VAL A 258 -3.97 3.22 2.74
CA VAL A 258 -3.62 4.16 1.67
C VAL A 258 -2.47 5.08 2.12
N LEU A 259 -2.46 5.49 3.39
CA LEU A 259 -1.39 6.32 3.95
C LEU A 259 -0.05 5.59 4.01
N GLU A 260 -0.04 4.27 4.05
CA GLU A 260 1.19 3.46 3.99
C GLU A 260 1.94 3.58 2.65
N PHE A 261 1.25 4.04 1.58
CA PHE A 261 1.90 4.34 0.30
C PHE A 261 2.70 5.64 0.31
N ALA A 262 2.49 6.50 1.32
CA ALA A 262 3.32 7.68 1.50
C ALA A 262 4.76 7.27 1.89
N ARG A 263 5.71 8.10 1.53
CA ARG A 263 7.10 7.87 1.96
C ARG A 263 7.22 7.96 3.49
N ARG A 264 8.13 7.19 4.08
CA ARG A 264 8.29 7.07 5.54
C ARG A 264 8.60 8.39 6.25
N ASP A 265 9.22 9.31 5.56
CA ASP A 265 9.62 10.63 6.06
C ASP A 265 8.68 11.75 5.60
N ALA A 266 7.54 11.43 4.99
CA ALA A 266 6.51 12.41 4.69
C ALA A 266 5.85 12.91 5.98
N GLU A 267 5.59 14.21 6.05
CA GLU A 267 4.77 14.79 7.10
C GLU A 267 3.30 14.49 6.83
N LEU A 268 2.64 13.75 7.72
CA LEU A 268 1.23 13.40 7.60
C LEU A 268 0.39 14.34 8.47
N ILE A 269 -0.45 15.18 7.85
CA ILE A 269 -1.30 16.16 8.53
C ILE A 269 -2.77 15.79 8.30
N SER A 270 -3.46 15.39 9.36
CA SER A 270 -4.90 15.16 9.32
C SER A 270 -5.64 16.49 9.32
N VAL A 271 -6.46 16.71 8.29
CA VAL A 271 -7.34 17.89 8.19
C VAL A 271 -8.81 17.52 8.34
N GLY A 272 -9.11 16.25 8.63
CA GLY A 272 -10.45 15.75 8.90
C GLY A 272 -10.96 16.19 10.26
N LYS A 273 -12.28 16.40 10.40
CA LYS A 273 -12.91 16.68 11.69
C LYS A 273 -12.71 15.52 12.67
N GLN A 274 -12.07 15.77 13.80
CA GLN A 274 -11.91 14.79 14.88
C GLN A 274 -12.88 15.10 16.01
N PRO A 275 -13.54 14.08 16.60
CA PRO A 275 -14.38 14.29 17.79
C PRO A 275 -13.57 14.93 18.93
N GLY A 276 -14.10 16.02 19.52
CA GLY A 276 -13.46 16.69 20.64
C GLY A 276 -12.31 17.65 20.33
N GLN A 277 -11.97 17.84 19.05
CA GLN A 277 -11.00 18.86 18.63
C GLN A 277 -11.68 19.99 17.84
N PRO A 278 -11.14 21.23 17.87
CA PRO A 278 -11.63 22.31 17.01
C PRO A 278 -11.54 21.88 15.53
N SER A 279 -12.64 22.00 14.83
CA SER A 279 -12.69 21.62 13.40
C SER A 279 -11.90 22.64 12.58
N ILE A 280 -10.94 22.15 11.79
CA ILE A 280 -10.26 22.96 10.79
C ILE A 280 -11.27 23.38 9.72
N THR A 281 -11.40 24.69 9.44
CA THR A 281 -12.29 25.20 8.39
C THR A 281 -11.68 24.97 7.01
N GLN A 282 -12.51 24.96 5.95
CA GLN A 282 -12.01 24.83 4.57
C GLN A 282 -11.03 25.96 4.21
N GLU A 283 -11.26 27.17 4.67
CA GLU A 283 -10.35 28.29 4.47
C GLU A 283 -8.98 28.07 5.13
N GLN A 284 -8.96 27.44 6.30
CA GLN A 284 -7.70 27.08 6.96
C GLN A 284 -6.95 26.00 6.21
N ILE A 285 -7.66 25.00 5.65
CA ILE A 285 -7.06 23.96 4.79
C ILE A 285 -6.48 24.60 3.54
N ASN A 286 -7.24 25.48 2.86
CA ASN A 286 -6.79 26.18 1.65
C ASN A 286 -5.53 27.02 1.94
N ARG A 287 -5.52 27.79 3.05
CA ARG A 287 -4.35 28.58 3.46
C ARG A 287 -3.14 27.71 3.75
N LEU A 288 -3.32 26.59 4.46
CA LEU A 288 -2.24 25.66 4.77
C LEU A 288 -1.65 25.05 3.49
N LEU A 289 -2.51 24.63 2.56
CA LEU A 289 -2.10 24.07 1.27
C LEU A 289 -1.25 25.07 0.48
N VAL A 290 -1.75 26.29 0.31
CA VAL A 290 -1.04 27.39 -0.37
C VAL A 290 0.30 27.70 0.32
N GLN A 291 0.32 27.78 1.66
CA GLN A 291 1.53 28.07 2.41
C GLN A 291 2.62 27.00 2.24
N LEU A 292 2.26 25.73 2.26
CA LEU A 292 3.20 24.63 2.10
C LEU A 292 3.78 24.60 0.67
N VAL A 293 2.94 24.76 -0.33
CA VAL A 293 3.38 24.79 -1.74
C VAL A 293 4.26 26.02 -2.02
N SER A 294 3.91 27.21 -1.50
CA SER A 294 4.71 28.42 -1.62
C SER A 294 6.11 28.29 -0.96
N ARG A 295 6.24 27.40 0.02
CA ARG A 295 7.54 27.07 0.65
C ARG A 295 8.34 26.05 -0.15
N GLY A 296 7.92 25.73 -1.36
CA GLY A 296 8.61 24.79 -2.24
C GLY A 296 8.29 23.31 -1.93
N LYS A 297 7.27 22.97 -1.13
CA LYS A 297 6.93 21.58 -0.82
C LYS A 297 6.09 20.92 -1.89
N ARG A 298 6.33 19.62 -2.15
CA ARG A 298 5.42 18.76 -2.89
C ARG A 298 4.35 18.25 -1.93
N VAL A 299 3.12 18.73 -2.10
CA VAL A 299 2.02 18.49 -1.16
C VAL A 299 0.96 17.60 -1.81
N CYS A 300 0.72 16.42 -1.28
CA CYS A 300 -0.40 15.59 -1.66
C CYS A 300 -1.61 15.94 -0.79
N ARG A 301 -2.65 16.53 -1.39
CA ARG A 301 -3.96 16.67 -0.77
C ARG A 301 -4.77 15.41 -1.09
N LEU A 302 -4.81 14.47 -0.13
CA LEU A 302 -5.42 13.15 -0.28
C LEU A 302 -6.86 13.16 0.24
N LYS A 303 -7.82 12.84 -0.63
CA LYS A 303 -9.26 12.96 -0.39
C LYS A 303 -9.96 11.62 -0.58
N GLY A 304 -10.90 11.27 0.31
CA GLY A 304 -11.73 10.07 0.14
C GLY A 304 -12.54 10.12 -1.15
N GLY A 305 -12.67 9.00 -1.86
CA GLY A 305 -13.35 8.92 -3.14
C GLY A 305 -12.61 9.68 -4.24
N ASP A 306 -13.31 10.61 -4.87
CA ASP A 306 -12.82 11.50 -5.92
C ASP A 306 -12.77 12.96 -5.43
N PRO A 307 -11.70 13.74 -5.70
CA PRO A 307 -11.58 15.12 -5.20
C PRO A 307 -12.64 16.06 -5.69
N MET A 308 -13.18 15.81 -6.90
CA MET A 308 -14.09 16.70 -7.61
C MET A 308 -15.57 16.31 -7.44
N THR A 309 -15.85 15.16 -6.77
CA THR A 309 -17.21 14.69 -6.54
C THR A 309 -17.56 14.84 -5.05
N PHE A 310 -18.29 15.88 -4.68
CA PHE A 310 -18.66 16.27 -3.31
C PHE A 310 -17.46 16.37 -2.34
N GLY A 311 -16.25 16.54 -2.90
CA GLY A 311 -15.00 16.58 -2.13
C GLY A 311 -14.48 17.99 -1.87
N ARG A 312 -15.16 19.05 -2.27
CA ARG A 312 -14.72 20.46 -2.18
C ARG A 312 -13.36 20.75 -2.83
N GLY A 313 -12.93 19.89 -3.78
CA GLY A 313 -11.66 20.07 -4.50
C GLY A 313 -11.60 21.40 -5.28
N GLY A 314 -12.73 21.87 -5.78
CA GLY A 314 -12.82 23.16 -6.50
C GLY A 314 -12.37 24.35 -5.65
N GLU A 315 -12.71 24.39 -4.35
CA GLU A 315 -12.31 25.47 -3.44
C GLU A 315 -10.80 25.46 -3.15
N GLU A 316 -10.20 24.26 -3.08
CA GLU A 316 -8.76 24.06 -2.88
C GLU A 316 -7.98 24.49 -4.14
N LEU A 317 -8.51 24.16 -5.33
CA LEU A 317 -7.95 24.57 -6.62
C LEU A 317 -8.01 26.07 -6.84
N GLU A 318 -9.14 26.71 -6.50
CA GLU A 318 -9.30 28.16 -6.59
C GLU A 318 -8.23 28.89 -5.79
N ALA A 319 -7.97 28.43 -4.56
CA ALA A 319 -6.93 29.01 -3.70
C ALA A 319 -5.52 28.86 -4.28
N LEU A 320 -5.19 27.70 -4.86
CA LEU A 320 -3.90 27.46 -5.52
C LEU A 320 -3.75 28.30 -6.78
N ALA A 321 -4.78 28.35 -7.63
CA ALA A 321 -4.79 29.11 -8.86
C ALA A 321 -4.66 30.62 -8.59
N ALA A 322 -5.39 31.15 -7.60
CA ALA A 322 -5.29 32.54 -7.18
C ALA A 322 -3.89 32.91 -6.68
N ALA A 323 -3.17 31.93 -6.10
CA ALA A 323 -1.79 32.11 -5.66
C ALA A 323 -0.75 31.87 -6.77
N GLY A 324 -1.16 31.50 -7.99
CA GLY A 324 -0.26 31.20 -9.11
C GLY A 324 0.62 29.96 -8.89
N LEU A 325 0.17 29.02 -8.05
CA LEU A 325 0.93 27.82 -7.68
C LEU A 325 0.58 26.64 -8.59
N PRO A 326 1.57 25.81 -8.97
CA PRO A 326 1.33 24.64 -9.81
C PRO A 326 0.58 23.55 -9.05
N PHE A 327 -0.34 22.89 -9.76
CA PHE A 327 -1.08 21.76 -9.22
C PHE A 327 -1.44 20.72 -10.28
N GLN A 328 -1.69 19.50 -9.83
CA GLN A 328 -2.25 18.41 -10.63
C GLN A 328 -3.49 17.85 -9.92
N ILE A 329 -4.48 17.43 -10.72
CA ILE A 329 -5.67 16.72 -10.21
C ILE A 329 -5.55 15.27 -10.68
N VAL A 330 -5.65 14.35 -9.73
CA VAL A 330 -5.69 12.91 -10.01
C VAL A 330 -7.03 12.37 -9.54
N PRO A 331 -7.94 12.03 -10.47
CA PRO A 331 -9.22 11.47 -10.10
C PRO A 331 -9.09 10.19 -9.31
N GLY A 332 -10.04 9.93 -8.44
CA GLY A 332 -10.19 8.68 -7.72
C GLY A 332 -11.47 7.96 -8.09
N ILE A 333 -11.61 6.69 -7.72
CA ILE A 333 -12.88 5.98 -7.82
C ILE A 333 -13.84 6.65 -6.83
N SER A 334 -14.89 7.27 -7.34
CA SER A 334 -15.91 7.91 -6.52
C SER A 334 -16.64 6.90 -5.64
N ALA A 335 -17.06 7.31 -4.44
CA ALA A 335 -17.77 6.43 -3.51
C ALA A 335 -18.98 5.75 -4.16
N VAL A 336 -19.75 6.48 -5.00
CA VAL A 336 -20.89 5.89 -5.69
C VAL A 336 -20.49 4.72 -6.59
N THR A 337 -19.43 4.89 -7.37
CA THR A 337 -18.97 3.86 -8.31
C THR A 337 -18.38 2.66 -7.57
N GLY A 338 -17.52 2.90 -6.58
CA GLY A 338 -16.87 1.84 -5.84
C GLY A 338 -17.82 1.08 -4.92
N CYS A 339 -18.62 1.78 -4.10
CA CYS A 339 -19.57 1.14 -3.20
C CYS A 339 -20.64 0.33 -3.97
N ALA A 340 -21.20 0.89 -5.06
CA ALA A 340 -22.18 0.17 -5.87
C ALA A 340 -21.59 -1.11 -6.48
N ALA A 341 -20.38 -1.03 -7.06
CA ALA A 341 -19.71 -2.19 -7.64
C ALA A 341 -19.44 -3.30 -6.59
N TYR A 342 -18.97 -2.91 -5.40
CA TYR A 342 -18.69 -3.86 -4.31
C TYR A 342 -19.96 -4.40 -3.64
N ALA A 343 -21.08 -3.68 -3.75
CA ALA A 343 -22.40 -4.18 -3.33
C ALA A 343 -23.10 -5.01 -4.41
N GLY A 344 -22.50 -5.18 -5.61
CA GLY A 344 -23.14 -5.89 -6.71
C GLY A 344 -24.33 -5.13 -7.34
N ILE A 345 -24.37 -3.79 -7.18
CA ILE A 345 -25.45 -2.94 -7.70
C ILE A 345 -24.98 -2.23 -8.97
N PRO A 346 -25.54 -2.52 -10.15
CA PRO A 346 -25.27 -1.73 -11.34
C PRO A 346 -25.93 -0.35 -11.19
N LEU A 347 -25.18 0.74 -11.32
CA LEU A 347 -25.75 2.09 -11.29
C LEU A 347 -26.66 2.35 -12.47
N THR A 348 -26.38 1.74 -13.63
CA THR A 348 -27.21 1.73 -14.82
C THR A 348 -27.33 0.30 -15.34
N LEU A 349 -28.53 -0.07 -15.80
CA LEU A 349 -28.79 -1.38 -16.38
C LEU A 349 -29.79 -1.24 -17.51
N ARG A 350 -29.47 -1.80 -18.68
CA ARG A 350 -30.35 -1.76 -19.85
C ARG A 350 -31.72 -2.35 -19.53
N GLY A 351 -32.77 -1.58 -19.77
CA GLY A 351 -34.16 -1.97 -19.50
C GLY A 351 -34.61 -1.74 -18.05
N VAL A 352 -33.71 -1.29 -17.14
CA VAL A 352 -34.04 -1.00 -15.75
C VAL A 352 -33.74 0.47 -15.39
N ALA A 353 -32.51 0.92 -15.55
CA ALA A 353 -32.13 2.32 -15.28
C ALA A 353 -31.17 2.85 -16.34
N ARG A 354 -31.55 3.92 -17.02
CA ARG A 354 -30.74 4.58 -18.06
C ARG A 354 -29.98 5.81 -17.56
N SER A 355 -30.29 6.29 -16.36
CA SER A 355 -29.66 7.48 -15.78
C SER A 355 -29.33 7.30 -14.30
N VAL A 356 -28.33 8.08 -13.85
CA VAL A 356 -27.93 8.15 -12.43
C VAL A 356 -27.95 9.61 -12.02
N LEU A 357 -28.67 9.92 -10.95
CA LEU A 357 -28.64 11.22 -10.31
C LEU A 357 -27.74 11.16 -9.07
N LEU A 358 -26.67 11.97 -9.04
CA LEU A 358 -25.81 12.11 -7.89
C LEU A 358 -26.19 13.37 -7.13
N THR A 359 -26.47 13.23 -5.82
CA THR A 359 -26.83 14.38 -4.98
C THR A 359 -26.28 14.20 -3.56
N THR A 360 -26.40 15.26 -2.76
CA THR A 360 -26.03 15.25 -1.34
C THR A 360 -27.28 15.42 -0.47
N GLY A 361 -27.35 14.65 0.62
CA GLY A 361 -28.40 14.85 1.63
C GLY A 361 -28.14 16.05 2.54
N HIS A 362 -26.90 16.58 2.51
CA HIS A 362 -26.56 17.78 3.28
C HIS A 362 -26.89 19.03 2.50
N VAL A 363 -27.86 19.79 2.96
CA VAL A 363 -28.25 21.07 2.38
C VAL A 363 -27.72 22.17 3.30
N GLU A 364 -26.84 23.03 2.79
CA GLU A 364 -26.37 24.21 3.53
C GLU A 364 -27.51 25.25 3.58
N ASP A 365 -27.68 25.87 4.74
CA ASP A 365 -28.52 27.02 5.05
C ASP A 365 -29.86 27.16 4.28
N SER A 366 -30.95 26.69 4.92
CA SER A 366 -32.33 26.90 4.50
C SER A 366 -32.78 26.32 3.15
N GLY A 367 -31.92 25.61 2.42
CA GLY A 367 -32.30 24.90 1.20
C GLY A 367 -33.08 23.63 1.53
N HIS A 368 -34.24 23.44 0.87
CA HIS A 368 -34.95 22.17 0.97
C HIS A 368 -34.33 21.15 0.00
N PHE A 369 -34.17 19.88 0.45
CA PHE A 369 -33.87 18.77 -0.46
C PHE A 369 -35.04 18.63 -1.44
N ASP A 370 -34.86 19.08 -2.66
CA ASP A 370 -35.85 19.05 -3.71
C ASP A 370 -35.19 18.62 -5.02
N ILE A 371 -35.47 17.38 -5.42
CA ILE A 371 -34.99 16.82 -6.69
C ILE A 371 -36.16 16.42 -7.60
N GLY A 372 -37.39 16.70 -7.19
CA GLY A 372 -38.59 16.22 -7.84
C GLY A 372 -38.77 14.69 -7.69
N PRO A 373 -39.83 14.11 -8.32
CA PRO A 373 -40.07 12.68 -8.25
C PRO A 373 -38.96 11.90 -8.98
N LEU A 374 -38.49 10.81 -8.36
CA LEU A 374 -37.56 9.91 -9.01
C LEU A 374 -38.19 9.28 -10.25
N GLN A 375 -37.48 9.34 -11.38
CA GLN A 375 -37.98 8.70 -12.60
C GLN A 375 -37.87 7.16 -12.49
N PRO A 376 -38.83 6.41 -13.05
CA PRO A 376 -38.83 4.93 -12.93
C PRO A 376 -37.56 4.25 -13.46
N ASP A 377 -36.87 4.88 -14.41
CA ASP A 377 -35.65 4.35 -15.04
C ASP A 377 -34.38 5.13 -14.62
N GLN A 378 -34.39 5.62 -13.38
CA GLN A 378 -33.30 6.36 -12.79
C GLN A 378 -32.84 5.75 -11.46
N THR A 379 -31.53 5.71 -11.25
CA THR A 379 -30.94 5.42 -9.95
C THR A 379 -30.53 6.73 -9.28
N LEU A 380 -30.99 6.95 -8.06
CA LEU A 380 -30.56 8.06 -7.21
C LEU A 380 -29.46 7.59 -6.28
N ALA A 381 -28.33 8.29 -6.28
CA ALA A 381 -27.23 8.06 -5.36
C ALA A 381 -27.02 9.30 -4.46
N LEU A 382 -27.10 9.10 -3.16
CA LEU A 382 -27.16 10.18 -2.21
C LEU A 382 -26.00 10.07 -1.20
N TYR A 383 -25.19 11.12 -1.19
CA TYR A 383 -24.05 11.30 -0.29
C TYR A 383 -24.45 12.03 1.00
N MET A 384 -23.73 11.79 2.08
CA MET A 384 -23.82 12.56 3.34
C MET A 384 -25.22 12.67 3.96
N GLY A 385 -26.08 11.66 3.72
CA GLY A 385 -27.50 11.71 4.12
C GLY A 385 -27.86 10.91 5.37
N VAL A 386 -26.93 10.23 6.06
CA VAL A 386 -27.25 9.26 7.14
C VAL A 386 -28.16 9.83 8.21
N ALA A 387 -27.90 11.03 8.68
CA ALA A 387 -28.70 11.66 9.72
C ALA A 387 -30.13 12.06 9.25
N GLN A 388 -30.34 12.12 7.94
CA GLN A 388 -31.57 12.64 7.32
C GLN A 388 -32.31 11.58 6.48
N TYR A 389 -31.94 10.29 6.55
CA TYR A 389 -32.55 9.25 5.71
C TYR A 389 -34.08 9.21 5.85
N GLY A 390 -34.61 9.38 7.07
CA GLY A 390 -36.06 9.46 7.27
C GLY A 390 -36.71 10.65 6.60
N GLU A 391 -36.14 11.84 6.70
CA GLU A 391 -36.64 13.06 6.08
C GLU A 391 -36.54 13.00 4.55
N ILE A 392 -35.42 12.47 4.04
CA ILE A 392 -35.22 12.28 2.59
C ILE A 392 -36.28 11.32 2.03
N ALA A 393 -36.54 10.20 2.73
CA ALA A 393 -37.57 9.24 2.30
C ALA A 393 -38.96 9.87 2.27
N GLU A 394 -39.36 10.58 3.31
CA GLU A 394 -40.64 11.29 3.37
C GLU A 394 -40.80 12.29 2.22
N ARG A 395 -39.78 13.12 1.98
CA ARG A 395 -39.84 14.12 0.91
C ARG A 395 -39.93 13.50 -0.48
N LEU A 396 -39.20 12.41 -0.76
CA LEU A 396 -39.30 11.68 -2.02
C LEU A 396 -40.69 11.10 -2.23
N MET A 397 -41.29 10.56 -1.17
CA MET A 397 -42.68 10.04 -1.21
C MET A 397 -43.70 11.17 -1.41
N ASP A 398 -43.54 12.30 -0.72
CA ASP A 398 -44.40 13.50 -0.90
C ASP A 398 -44.31 14.07 -2.34
N GLN A 399 -43.17 13.91 -2.99
CA GLN A 399 -42.94 14.26 -4.40
C GLN A 399 -43.45 13.21 -5.38
N GLY A 400 -44.04 12.11 -4.90
CA GLY A 400 -44.68 11.09 -5.72
C GLY A 400 -43.84 9.85 -6.01
N THR A 401 -42.67 9.67 -5.37
CA THR A 401 -41.91 8.41 -5.46
C THR A 401 -42.65 7.30 -4.71
N ASP A 402 -42.78 6.11 -5.33
CA ASP A 402 -43.47 4.97 -4.71
C ASP A 402 -42.75 4.52 -3.41
N PRO A 403 -43.48 4.42 -2.27
CA PRO A 403 -42.94 3.85 -1.03
C PRO A 403 -42.32 2.46 -1.19
N ALA A 404 -42.72 1.68 -2.20
CA ALA A 404 -42.18 0.37 -2.52
C ALA A 404 -40.87 0.42 -3.33
N THR A 405 -40.41 1.63 -3.72
CA THR A 405 -39.15 1.79 -4.47
C THR A 405 -37.98 1.15 -3.72
N PRO A 406 -37.21 0.24 -4.36
CA PRO A 406 -36.10 -0.43 -3.69
C PRO A 406 -34.97 0.52 -3.29
N VAL A 407 -34.35 0.21 -2.16
CA VAL A 407 -33.29 1.02 -1.53
C VAL A 407 -32.16 0.12 -1.05
N ALA A 408 -30.93 0.56 -1.27
CA ALA A 408 -29.75 -0.04 -0.66
C ALA A 408 -28.92 1.02 0.09
N VAL A 409 -28.55 0.71 1.33
CA VAL A 409 -27.57 1.49 2.09
C VAL A 409 -26.26 0.71 2.20
N ILE A 410 -25.18 1.32 1.78
CA ILE A 410 -23.86 0.70 1.76
C ILE A 410 -22.98 1.42 2.78
N GLU A 411 -22.74 0.79 3.92
CA GLU A 411 -21.85 1.32 4.96
C GLU A 411 -20.42 0.84 4.72
N ARG A 412 -19.46 1.70 4.94
CA ARG A 412 -18.02 1.40 4.86
C ARG A 412 -17.66 0.62 3.59
N GLY A 413 -18.25 1.05 2.47
CA GLY A 413 -18.12 0.35 1.18
C GLY A 413 -16.66 0.09 0.80
N THR A 414 -16.43 -1.04 0.15
CA THR A 414 -15.13 -1.55 -0.32
C THR A 414 -14.11 -1.95 0.75
N THR A 415 -14.48 -1.89 2.04
CA THR A 415 -13.63 -2.34 3.15
C THR A 415 -14.10 -3.70 3.69
N ASP A 416 -13.25 -4.40 4.43
CA ASP A 416 -13.60 -5.69 5.07
C ASP A 416 -14.81 -5.57 6.03
N SER A 417 -15.13 -4.36 6.47
CA SER A 417 -16.29 -4.08 7.31
C SER A 417 -17.51 -3.55 6.52
N GLN A 418 -17.52 -3.71 5.19
CA GLN A 418 -18.68 -3.34 4.37
C GLN A 418 -19.93 -4.06 4.84
N ARG A 419 -21.03 -3.30 4.96
CA ARG A 419 -22.38 -3.83 5.19
C ARG A 419 -23.33 -3.24 4.17
N VAL A 420 -24.14 -4.08 3.52
CA VAL A 420 -25.16 -3.67 2.57
C VAL A 420 -26.53 -3.96 3.17
N ILE A 421 -27.38 -2.94 3.29
CA ILE A 421 -28.73 -3.06 3.83
C ILE A 421 -29.72 -2.79 2.70
N SER A 422 -30.50 -3.79 2.33
CA SER A 422 -31.53 -3.71 1.31
C SER A 422 -32.91 -3.55 2.00
N THR A 423 -33.70 -2.57 1.56
CA THR A 423 -35.03 -2.26 2.06
C THR A 423 -35.85 -1.55 0.97
N VAL A 424 -36.99 -0.97 1.33
CA VAL A 424 -37.79 -0.09 0.47
C VAL A 424 -37.87 1.32 1.05
N LEU A 425 -38.19 2.30 0.21
CA LEU A 425 -38.20 3.71 0.58
C LEU A 425 -39.05 4.01 1.81
N GLY A 426 -40.27 3.42 1.86
CA GLY A 426 -41.18 3.59 3.00
C GLY A 426 -40.70 3.01 4.31
N GLU A 427 -39.74 2.11 4.31
CA GLU A 427 -39.17 1.48 5.51
C GLU A 427 -37.77 2.03 5.88
N LEU A 428 -37.19 2.89 5.05
CA LEU A 428 -35.81 3.39 5.22
C LEU A 428 -35.57 4.03 6.59
N ARG A 429 -36.52 4.85 7.09
CA ARG A 429 -36.41 5.49 8.43
C ARG A 429 -36.30 4.43 9.53
N GLN A 430 -37.16 3.43 9.49
CA GLN A 430 -37.22 2.39 10.54
C GLN A 430 -35.96 1.50 10.45
N ALA A 431 -35.58 1.12 9.23
CA ALA A 431 -34.36 0.37 9.00
C ALA A 431 -33.13 1.09 9.53
N ALA A 432 -33.02 2.40 9.29
CA ALA A 432 -31.90 3.20 9.76
C ALA A 432 -31.77 3.24 11.28
N LEU A 433 -32.91 3.27 11.99
CA LEU A 433 -32.94 3.25 13.43
C LEU A 433 -32.64 1.87 14.03
N GLU A 434 -33.34 0.82 13.55
CA GLU A 434 -33.21 -0.53 14.09
C GLU A 434 -31.86 -1.18 13.82
N LEU A 435 -31.28 -0.89 12.66
CA LEU A 435 -29.99 -1.42 12.27
C LEU A 435 -28.81 -0.51 12.61
N GLU A 436 -29.09 0.61 13.30
CA GLU A 436 -28.09 1.60 13.73
C GLU A 436 -27.13 1.99 12.59
N ILE A 437 -27.66 2.44 11.45
CA ILE A 437 -26.84 2.83 10.29
C ILE A 437 -25.90 3.98 10.67
N LYS A 438 -24.60 3.82 10.39
CA LYS A 438 -23.55 4.77 10.78
C LYS A 438 -22.74 5.27 9.57
N PRO A 439 -22.30 6.53 9.57
CA PRO A 439 -21.40 7.01 8.55
C PRO A 439 -20.00 6.37 8.67
N PRO A 440 -19.25 6.21 7.57
CA PRO A 440 -19.62 6.60 6.22
C PRO A 440 -20.60 5.61 5.60
N ALA A 441 -21.65 6.11 4.97
CA ALA A 441 -22.59 5.31 4.21
C ALA A 441 -23.10 6.05 2.97
N LEU A 442 -23.35 5.28 1.91
CA LEU A 442 -23.94 5.71 0.65
C LEU A 442 -25.36 5.16 0.57
N LEU A 443 -26.31 5.99 0.15
CA LEU A 443 -27.68 5.57 -0.11
C LEU A 443 -27.92 5.51 -1.62
N LEU A 444 -28.43 4.36 -2.09
CA LEU A 444 -28.90 4.15 -3.47
C LEU A 444 -30.40 3.88 -3.44
N ILE A 445 -31.15 4.50 -4.35
CA ILE A 445 -32.60 4.35 -4.48
C ILE A 445 -32.92 4.10 -5.95
N GLY A 446 -33.75 3.09 -6.22
CA GLY A 446 -34.20 2.69 -7.55
C GLY A 446 -34.11 1.20 -7.79
N GLU A 447 -34.71 0.74 -8.88
CA GLU A 447 -34.86 -0.68 -9.23
C GLU A 447 -33.53 -1.45 -9.30
N THR A 448 -32.43 -0.74 -9.63
CA THR A 448 -31.10 -1.38 -9.71
C THR A 448 -30.61 -1.88 -8.36
N THR A 449 -31.15 -1.41 -7.24
CA THR A 449 -30.72 -1.83 -5.89
C THR A 449 -31.16 -3.24 -5.54
N GLU A 450 -32.18 -3.80 -6.24
CA GLU A 450 -32.60 -5.19 -6.07
C GLU A 450 -31.51 -6.21 -6.48
N PHE A 451 -30.55 -5.79 -7.30
CA PHE A 451 -29.46 -6.66 -7.73
C PHE A 451 -28.40 -6.91 -6.63
N ALA A 452 -28.42 -6.15 -5.54
CA ALA A 452 -27.49 -6.33 -4.42
C ALA A 452 -27.45 -7.78 -3.91
N GLU A 453 -28.62 -8.40 -3.74
CA GLU A 453 -28.70 -9.80 -3.27
C GLU A 453 -28.22 -10.78 -4.34
N ARG A 454 -28.58 -10.53 -5.60
CA ARG A 454 -28.29 -11.44 -6.72
C ARG A 454 -26.83 -11.44 -7.11
N TYR A 455 -26.16 -10.28 -7.02
CA TYR A 455 -24.78 -10.07 -7.48
C TYR A 455 -23.82 -9.83 -6.33
N ALA A 456 -24.21 -10.16 -5.09
CA ALA A 456 -23.30 -10.10 -3.93
C ALA A 456 -22.07 -10.99 -4.16
N TRP A 457 -20.91 -10.38 -4.33
CA TRP A 457 -19.65 -11.08 -4.56
C TRP A 457 -18.60 -10.76 -3.50
N PHE A 458 -18.72 -9.58 -2.87
CA PHE A 458 -17.82 -9.12 -1.82
C PHE A 458 -18.56 -9.14 -0.49
N ALA A 459 -18.05 -9.92 0.49
CA ALA A 459 -18.64 -10.10 1.80
C ALA A 459 -20.17 -10.37 1.75
N PRO A 460 -20.63 -11.39 1.00
CA PRO A 460 -22.06 -11.66 0.82
C PRO A 460 -22.79 -11.95 2.13
N GLU A 461 -22.08 -12.41 3.16
CA GLU A 461 -22.59 -12.62 4.53
C GLU A 461 -22.98 -11.32 5.24
N ASN A 462 -22.50 -10.18 4.78
CA ASN A 462 -22.81 -8.87 5.31
C ASN A 462 -23.97 -8.16 4.58
N VAL A 463 -24.67 -8.86 3.70
CA VAL A 463 -25.90 -8.36 3.05
C VAL A 463 -27.09 -8.61 3.98
N VAL A 464 -27.72 -7.53 4.46
CA VAL A 464 -28.84 -7.56 5.37
C VAL A 464 -30.11 -7.17 4.64
N LEU A 465 -31.07 -8.07 4.58
CA LEU A 465 -32.41 -7.78 4.06
C LEU A 465 -33.29 -7.30 5.22
N TYR A 466 -33.60 -6.01 5.20
CA TYR A 466 -34.53 -5.45 6.18
C TYR A 466 -35.97 -5.56 5.68
N LYS A 467 -36.81 -6.27 6.44
CA LYS A 467 -38.25 -6.41 6.18
C LYS A 467 -38.97 -6.07 7.45
N ASN A 468 -39.85 -5.11 7.39
CA ASN A 468 -40.74 -4.83 8.51
C ASN A 468 -41.68 -6.03 8.75
N ARG A 469 -41.63 -6.61 9.93
CA ARG A 469 -42.47 -7.77 10.32
C ARG A 469 -43.98 -7.52 10.22
N ALA A 470 -44.41 -6.24 10.17
CA ALA A 470 -45.81 -5.85 10.14
C ALA A 470 -46.46 -5.93 8.75
N THR A 471 -45.72 -5.84 7.69
CA THR A 471 -46.27 -5.73 6.32
C THR A 471 -46.15 -6.98 5.46
N GLY A 472 -45.32 -7.96 5.83
CA GLY A 472 -45.30 -9.31 5.25
C GLY A 472 -45.09 -9.43 3.72
N ARG A 473 -44.79 -8.38 2.99
CA ARG A 473 -44.59 -8.39 1.54
C ARG A 473 -43.15 -8.68 1.17
N LEU A 474 -42.95 -9.88 0.66
CA LEU A 474 -41.78 -10.27 -0.11
C LEU A 474 -41.88 -9.63 -1.50
N ALA A 475 -40.94 -8.78 -1.89
CA ALA A 475 -40.70 -8.61 -3.32
C ALA A 475 -40.17 -9.92 -3.86
N ARG A 476 -40.96 -10.64 -4.65
CA ARG A 476 -40.51 -11.83 -5.39
C ARG A 476 -39.82 -11.37 -6.65
N VAL A 477 -38.56 -11.74 -6.75
CA VAL A 477 -37.86 -11.74 -8.04
C VAL A 477 -38.42 -12.92 -8.82
N SER A 478 -39.19 -12.67 -9.89
CA SER A 478 -39.59 -13.65 -10.91
C SER A 478 -38.54 -13.69 -12.03
#